data_4123a3f7404a89383d3b8a476b091445
#
_entry.id   4123a3f7404a89383d3b8a476b091445
#
_cell.length_a   1.000
_cell.length_b   1.000
_cell.length_c   1.000
_cell.angle_alpha   90.00
_cell.angle_beta   90.00
_cell.angle_gamma   90.00
#
_symmetry.space_group_name_H-M   'P 1'
#
loop_
_entity.id
_entity.type
_entity.pdbx_description
1 polymer ?
#
loop_
_entity_poly.entity_id
_entity_poly.type
_entity_poly.pdbx_seq_one_letter_code
_entity_poly.pdbx_strand_id
1 'polypeptide(L)'
;MGKMGELIGRGERKMKKTGIRWLAILLAALLLPAGAMGESGAALVQVTRVECDGAVVGRCALPAEYTVSSQVSYCGAGQSLSYPIQLEISGISPAGDRLFAYASPAAYVQYLDYTMNGAQLLTHQDGQWDVNTMTTMLTFSTAAGYADRVMTGKYPGVKITVADEAEIPPEAQAQVDAHTRQMYDQMTELVAGDGTVSVDDAFFDVAQRSYEMQIDGVDYRAVVTTAVEAYQMTQNMAGDGLQVHISYIIWDVPFVYLMLTPAAEYEAAMGEYELFVLNTSASDGFTNACMQLSNQIRESVINSRSLAAGETACRSGVQGLTESEYDYTQERFSDYLFSQDDYTAADGRHVKVPNRYDYVYGDEMGNIYATDNALDVPQGMTQLERNH
;
A
#
# COMPACT_ATOMS: atom_id res chain seq x y z
N MET A 1 29.44 -9.10 -7.92
CA MET A 1 28.37 -9.32 -6.92
C MET A 1 28.27 -8.24 -5.85
N GLY A 2 29.35 -7.58 -5.37
CA GLY A 2 29.28 -6.53 -4.33
C GLY A 2 28.65 -5.20 -4.76
N LYS A 3 28.69 -4.82 -6.04
CA LYS A 3 28.24 -3.51 -6.53
C LYS A 3 26.71 -3.39 -6.70
N MET A 4 26.01 -4.47 -6.99
CA MET A 4 24.55 -4.44 -7.18
C MET A 4 23.79 -4.14 -5.87
N GLY A 5 24.21 -4.75 -4.77
CA GLY A 5 23.66 -4.43 -3.43
C GLY A 5 23.99 -3.00 -2.97
N GLU A 6 25.12 -2.43 -3.46
CA GLU A 6 25.52 -1.07 -3.13
C GLU A 6 24.77 0.00 -3.94
N LEU A 7 24.40 -0.31 -5.18
CA LEU A 7 23.60 0.56 -6.06
C LEU A 7 22.15 0.68 -5.57
N ILE A 8 21.52 -0.45 -5.28
CA ILE A 8 20.17 -0.47 -4.67
C ILE A 8 20.20 0.29 -3.34
N GLY A 9 21.29 0.15 -2.55
CA GLY A 9 21.46 0.85 -1.28
C GLY A 9 21.73 2.34 -1.36
N ARG A 10 22.36 2.84 -2.43
CA ARG A 10 22.59 4.29 -2.62
C ARG A 10 21.37 5.02 -3.14
N GLY A 11 20.57 4.37 -3.99
CA GLY A 11 19.34 4.93 -4.54
C GLY A 11 18.29 5.22 -3.49
N GLU A 12 18.12 4.30 -2.58
CA GLU A 12 17.15 4.45 -1.49
C GLU A 12 17.45 5.61 -0.54
N ARG A 13 18.72 6.03 -0.39
CA ARG A 13 19.09 7.16 0.51
C ARG A 13 18.67 8.53 -0.03
N LYS A 14 18.48 8.69 -1.35
CA LYS A 14 18.11 9.98 -1.96
C LYS A 14 16.63 10.10 -2.34
N MET A 15 15.93 8.98 -2.56
CA MET A 15 14.50 9.04 -2.78
C MET A 15 13.82 9.37 -1.44
N LYS A 16 13.18 10.52 -1.37
CA LYS A 16 12.22 10.82 -0.31
C LYS A 16 11.03 9.86 -0.52
N LYS A 17 11.13 8.65 0.03
CA LYS A 17 10.11 7.58 -0.07
C LYS A 17 8.72 8.01 0.45
N THR A 18 8.65 9.09 1.21
CA THR A 18 7.40 9.65 1.74
C THR A 18 6.46 10.17 0.65
N GLY A 19 6.96 10.85 -0.39
CA GLY A 19 6.11 11.41 -1.44
C GLY A 19 5.41 10.35 -2.31
N ILE A 20 6.04 9.20 -2.51
CA ILE A 20 5.57 8.13 -3.40
C ILE A 20 4.38 7.38 -2.78
N ARG A 21 4.44 7.06 -1.49
CA ARG A 21 3.33 6.39 -0.78
C ARG A 21 2.05 7.21 -0.77
N TRP A 22 2.19 8.51 -0.59
CA TRP A 22 1.05 9.43 -0.56
C TRP A 22 0.38 9.56 -1.92
N LEU A 23 1.15 9.65 -3.00
CA LEU A 23 0.57 9.74 -4.34
C LEU A 23 -0.24 8.48 -4.68
N ALA A 24 0.23 7.31 -4.32
CA ALA A 24 -0.46 6.06 -4.58
C ALA A 24 -1.76 5.92 -3.74
N ILE A 25 -1.74 6.26 -2.45
CA ILE A 25 -2.95 6.34 -1.61
C ILE A 25 -3.93 7.36 -2.19
N LEU A 26 -3.43 8.44 -2.72
CA LEU A 26 -4.15 9.56 -3.26
C LEU A 26 -4.84 9.23 -4.58
N LEU A 27 -4.17 8.54 -5.48
CA LEU A 27 -4.77 8.04 -6.72
C LEU A 27 -5.82 6.96 -6.42
N ALA A 28 -5.61 6.17 -5.36
CA ALA A 28 -6.63 5.25 -4.87
C ALA A 28 -7.90 5.98 -4.41
N ALA A 29 -7.78 7.12 -3.73
CA ALA A 29 -8.92 7.93 -3.32
C ALA A 29 -9.66 8.58 -4.50
N LEU A 30 -8.96 8.90 -5.60
CA LEU A 30 -9.57 9.39 -6.84
C LEU A 30 -10.37 8.32 -7.60
N LEU A 31 -10.06 7.05 -7.36
CA LEU A 31 -10.82 5.93 -7.92
C LEU A 31 -12.09 5.62 -7.13
N LEU A 32 -12.25 6.21 -5.94
CA LEU A 32 -13.50 6.10 -5.20
C LEU A 32 -14.63 6.67 -6.05
N PRO A 33 -15.69 5.91 -6.33
CA PRO A 33 -16.65 6.28 -7.36
C PRO A 33 -17.34 7.59 -7.01
N ALA A 34 -17.08 8.64 -7.79
CA ALA A 34 -17.91 9.85 -7.82
C ALA A 34 -19.36 9.53 -8.25
N GLY A 35 -19.64 8.29 -8.61
CA GLY A 35 -20.90 7.80 -9.16
C GLY A 35 -21.75 6.95 -8.22
N ALA A 36 -21.36 6.67 -7.00
CA ALA A 36 -22.27 6.21 -5.95
C ALA A 36 -23.17 7.39 -5.47
N MET A 37 -23.69 8.15 -6.41
CA MET A 37 -24.72 9.16 -6.18
C MET A 37 -26.11 8.51 -6.04
N GLY A 38 -26.20 7.39 -5.37
CA GLY A 38 -27.38 7.02 -4.61
C GLY A 38 -27.39 7.90 -3.37
N GLU A 39 -28.55 8.33 -2.90
CA GLU A 39 -28.73 9.16 -1.68
C GLU A 39 -27.61 8.89 -0.68
N SER A 40 -26.71 9.88 -0.46
CA SER A 40 -25.49 9.70 0.30
C SER A 40 -25.86 9.18 1.70
N GLY A 41 -25.62 7.90 1.92
CA GLY A 41 -25.76 7.32 3.25
C GLY A 41 -24.73 8.00 4.15
N ALA A 42 -25.16 8.44 5.34
CA ALA A 42 -24.24 8.91 6.35
C ALA A 42 -23.26 7.78 6.73
N ALA A 43 -21.97 8.07 6.82
CA ALA A 43 -20.96 7.12 7.26
C ALA A 43 -20.47 7.51 8.66
N LEU A 44 -20.47 6.54 9.57
CA LEU A 44 -19.98 6.70 10.95
C LEU A 44 -18.76 5.79 11.15
N VAL A 45 -17.61 6.41 11.40
CA VAL A 45 -16.38 5.66 11.70
C VAL A 45 -15.67 6.23 12.92
N GLN A 46 -14.91 5.40 13.59
CA GLN A 46 -13.99 5.77 14.65
C GLN A 46 -12.55 5.54 14.18
N VAL A 47 -11.70 6.55 14.28
CA VAL A 47 -10.26 6.40 14.00
C VAL A 47 -9.57 5.92 15.26
N THR A 48 -9.10 4.68 15.26
CA THR A 48 -8.42 4.05 16.37
C THR A 48 -6.94 3.80 16.08
N ARG A 49 -6.11 3.86 17.13
CA ARG A 49 -4.73 3.36 17.06
C ARG A 49 -4.74 1.85 17.01
N VAL A 50 -3.87 1.30 16.16
CA VAL A 50 -3.69 -0.14 16.02
C VAL A 50 -2.36 -0.53 16.64
N GLU A 51 -2.41 -1.46 17.59
CA GLU A 51 -1.23 -1.94 18.30
C GLU A 51 -0.92 -3.39 17.95
N CYS A 52 0.38 -3.72 17.93
CA CYS A 52 0.88 -5.08 17.85
C CYS A 52 1.99 -5.23 18.88
N ASP A 53 1.88 -6.22 19.77
CA ASP A 53 2.83 -6.48 20.86
C ASP A 53 3.18 -5.24 21.71
N GLY A 54 2.18 -4.36 21.92
CA GLY A 54 2.32 -3.14 22.72
C GLY A 54 2.97 -1.95 21.99
N ALA A 55 3.21 -2.08 20.68
CA ALA A 55 3.70 -0.99 19.84
C ALA A 55 2.60 -0.49 18.90
N VAL A 56 2.49 0.83 18.71
CA VAL A 56 1.56 1.42 17.74
C VAL A 56 2.10 1.20 16.33
N VAL A 57 1.44 0.32 15.58
CA VAL A 57 1.85 -0.07 14.23
C VAL A 57 1.07 0.66 13.14
N GLY A 58 -0.08 1.25 13.48
CA GLY A 58 -0.91 1.95 12.51
C GLY A 58 -2.11 2.64 13.12
N ARG A 59 -2.97 3.14 12.25
CA ARG A 59 -4.30 3.65 12.57
C ARG A 59 -5.34 3.00 11.65
N CYS A 60 -6.57 2.90 12.11
CA CYS A 60 -7.68 2.29 11.38
C CYS A 60 -8.96 3.08 11.60
N ALA A 61 -9.70 3.37 10.53
CA ALA A 61 -10.96 4.08 10.56
C ALA A 61 -12.11 3.11 10.22
N LEU A 62 -12.85 2.67 11.23
CA LEU A 62 -13.99 1.77 11.06
C LEU A 62 -15.09 2.12 12.08
N PRO A 63 -16.35 1.70 11.88
CA PRO A 63 -17.38 1.81 12.90
C PRO A 63 -16.94 1.23 14.25
N ALA A 64 -17.32 1.89 15.35
CA ALA A 64 -16.82 1.55 16.70
C ALA A 64 -17.13 0.13 17.16
N GLU A 65 -18.18 -0.47 16.61
CA GLU A 65 -18.60 -1.85 16.90
C GLU A 65 -17.78 -2.93 16.19
N TYR A 66 -16.93 -2.55 15.23
CA TYR A 66 -16.08 -3.51 14.51
C TYR A 66 -14.94 -4.00 15.40
N THR A 67 -14.62 -5.28 15.27
CA THR A 67 -13.43 -5.85 15.90
C THR A 67 -12.22 -5.61 15.00
N VAL A 68 -11.35 -4.71 15.43
CA VAL A 68 -10.09 -4.40 14.72
C VAL A 68 -8.99 -5.33 15.22
N SER A 69 -8.24 -5.90 14.30
CA SER A 69 -7.07 -6.73 14.58
C SER A 69 -5.90 -6.34 13.67
N SER A 70 -4.68 -6.60 14.13
CA SER A 70 -3.47 -6.43 13.35
C SER A 70 -2.62 -7.67 13.38
N GLN A 71 -1.94 -7.92 12.28
CA GLN A 71 -0.95 -8.98 12.16
C GLN A 71 0.32 -8.40 11.56
N VAL A 72 1.44 -8.68 12.21
CA VAL A 72 2.77 -8.34 11.70
C VAL A 72 3.49 -9.61 11.31
N SER A 73 3.94 -9.67 10.05
CA SER A 73 4.73 -10.78 9.50
C SER A 73 6.18 -10.34 9.37
N TYR A 74 7.08 -11.16 9.87
CA TYR A 74 8.52 -10.91 9.82
C TYR A 74 9.16 -11.58 8.60
N CYS A 75 10.39 -11.19 8.30
CA CYS A 75 11.18 -11.74 7.21
C CYS A 75 11.00 -13.25 7.04
N GLY A 76 10.51 -13.64 5.90
CA GLY A 76 10.26 -15.01 5.50
C GLY A 76 10.14 -15.13 3.99
N ALA A 77 9.85 -16.32 3.50
CA ALA A 77 9.57 -16.52 2.09
C ALA A 77 8.39 -15.62 1.68
N GLY A 78 8.57 -14.81 0.64
CA GLY A 78 7.56 -13.90 0.12
C GLY A 78 7.68 -12.44 0.53
N GLN A 79 8.67 -12.10 1.35
CA GLN A 79 8.95 -10.71 1.74
C GLN A 79 10.19 -10.18 1.02
N SER A 80 10.44 -8.89 1.11
CA SER A 80 11.60 -8.28 0.47
C SER A 80 12.50 -7.59 1.48
N LEU A 81 13.74 -7.33 1.08
CA LEU A 81 14.64 -6.51 1.88
C LEU A 81 14.12 -5.07 2.02
N SER A 82 13.42 -4.54 1.01
CA SER A 82 12.83 -3.19 1.08
C SER A 82 11.71 -3.11 2.11
N TYR A 83 10.96 -4.20 2.28
CA TYR A 83 9.84 -4.32 3.23
C TYR A 83 9.98 -5.60 4.04
N PRO A 84 10.91 -5.63 5.01
CA PRO A 84 11.24 -6.84 5.79
C PRO A 84 10.13 -7.23 6.78
N ILE A 85 9.25 -6.28 7.08
CA ILE A 85 8.08 -6.49 7.93
C ILE A 85 6.85 -6.06 7.13
N GLN A 86 5.82 -6.89 7.15
CA GLN A 86 4.52 -6.57 6.57
C GLN A 86 3.48 -6.46 7.67
N LEU A 87 2.63 -5.44 7.56
CA LEU A 87 1.52 -5.18 8.45
C LEU A 87 0.22 -5.46 7.69
N GLU A 88 -0.65 -6.26 8.27
CA GLU A 88 -2.06 -6.36 7.89
C GLU A 88 -2.91 -5.81 9.03
N ILE A 89 -3.83 -4.89 8.72
CA ILE A 89 -4.87 -4.39 9.63
C ILE A 89 -6.19 -4.87 9.06
N SER A 90 -7.02 -5.49 9.89
CA SER A 90 -8.35 -5.94 9.48
C SER A 90 -9.40 -5.58 10.51
N GLY A 91 -10.62 -5.31 10.03
CA GLY A 91 -11.79 -5.06 10.84
C GLY A 91 -12.94 -5.93 10.37
N ILE A 92 -13.64 -6.54 11.32
CA ILE A 92 -14.76 -7.44 11.07
C ILE A 92 -15.99 -6.89 11.78
N SER A 93 -17.12 -6.84 11.08
CA SER A 93 -18.42 -6.45 11.66
C SER A 93 -18.83 -7.38 12.81
N PRO A 94 -19.71 -6.94 13.72
CA PRO A 94 -20.23 -7.81 14.79
C PRO A 94 -20.93 -9.07 14.29
N ALA A 95 -21.57 -9.01 13.11
CA ALA A 95 -22.19 -10.16 12.47
C ALA A 95 -21.19 -11.10 11.79
N GLY A 96 -19.94 -10.65 11.59
CA GLY A 96 -18.89 -11.41 10.89
C GLY A 96 -19.03 -11.47 9.37
N ASP A 97 -19.95 -10.70 8.81
CA ASP A 97 -20.32 -10.72 7.40
C ASP A 97 -19.67 -9.60 6.57
N ARG A 98 -19.09 -8.58 7.22
CA ARG A 98 -18.28 -7.54 6.56
C ARG A 98 -16.83 -7.62 7.03
N LEU A 99 -15.92 -7.47 6.08
CA LEU A 99 -14.49 -7.42 6.31
C LEU A 99 -13.91 -6.19 5.61
N PHE A 100 -13.09 -5.44 6.34
CA PHE A 100 -12.20 -4.42 5.80
C PHE A 100 -10.76 -4.85 6.09
N ALA A 101 -9.87 -4.71 5.13
CA ALA A 101 -8.47 -5.04 5.34
C ALA A 101 -7.55 -4.04 4.63
N TYR A 102 -6.43 -3.76 5.26
CA TYR A 102 -5.30 -3.01 4.73
C TYR A 102 -4.05 -3.86 4.82
N ALA A 103 -3.25 -3.89 3.77
CA ALA A 103 -1.92 -4.47 3.80
C ALA A 103 -0.86 -3.43 3.45
N SER A 104 0.22 -3.43 4.22
CA SER A 104 1.38 -2.57 4.02
C SER A 104 2.15 -2.95 2.75
N PRO A 105 3.12 -2.12 2.30
CA PRO A 105 3.84 -2.36 1.05
C PRO A 105 4.52 -3.71 0.96
N ALA A 106 4.57 -4.24 -0.26
CA ALA A 106 5.31 -5.43 -0.65
C ALA A 106 6.16 -5.13 -1.91
N ALA A 107 7.29 -5.82 -2.08
CA ALA A 107 8.14 -5.70 -3.25
C ALA A 107 8.48 -7.06 -3.85
N TYR A 108 8.65 -7.06 -5.16
CA TYR A 108 8.86 -8.25 -5.96
C TYR A 108 9.90 -8.00 -7.07
N VAL A 109 10.42 -9.09 -7.62
CA VAL A 109 11.26 -9.07 -8.82
C VAL A 109 10.78 -10.09 -9.83
N GLN A 110 10.79 -9.71 -11.10
CA GLN A 110 10.64 -10.64 -12.23
C GLN A 110 11.88 -10.58 -13.09
N TYR A 111 12.53 -11.71 -13.31
CA TYR A 111 13.59 -11.83 -14.31
C TYR A 111 12.98 -12.12 -15.68
N LEU A 112 13.32 -11.26 -16.66
CA LEU A 112 12.97 -11.42 -18.07
C LEU A 112 14.04 -12.24 -18.80
N ASP A 113 15.31 -11.93 -18.50
CA ASP A 113 16.48 -12.69 -18.96
C ASP A 113 17.59 -12.62 -17.92
N TYR A 114 18.32 -13.71 -17.74
CA TYR A 114 19.52 -13.76 -16.92
C TYR A 114 20.49 -14.78 -17.51
N THR A 115 21.46 -14.28 -18.26
CA THR A 115 22.43 -15.11 -18.97
C THR A 115 23.87 -14.77 -18.59
N MET A 116 24.74 -15.77 -18.70
CA MET A 116 26.19 -15.62 -18.59
C MET A 116 26.86 -16.33 -19.75
N ASN A 117 27.64 -15.59 -20.55
CA ASN A 117 28.27 -16.07 -21.79
C ASN A 117 27.25 -16.75 -22.72
N GLY A 118 26.01 -16.22 -22.77
CA GLY A 118 24.90 -16.74 -23.55
C GLY A 118 24.19 -17.97 -22.98
N ALA A 119 24.61 -18.48 -21.83
CA ALA A 119 23.91 -19.57 -21.12
C ALA A 119 22.94 -19.03 -20.08
N GLN A 120 21.70 -19.52 -20.08
CA GLN A 120 20.70 -19.18 -19.07
C GLN A 120 21.17 -19.59 -17.68
N LEU A 121 21.19 -18.63 -16.73
CA LEU A 121 21.58 -18.86 -15.35
C LEU A 121 20.42 -19.04 -14.40
N LEU A 122 19.34 -18.33 -14.63
CA LEU A 122 18.19 -18.31 -13.75
C LEU A 122 16.90 -18.44 -14.57
N THR A 123 16.02 -19.30 -14.13
CA THR A 123 14.64 -19.37 -14.62
C THR A 123 13.74 -18.73 -13.56
N HIS A 124 12.95 -17.74 -13.96
CA HIS A 124 11.99 -17.11 -13.08
C HIS A 124 10.95 -18.11 -12.58
N GLN A 125 10.69 -18.09 -11.28
CA GLN A 125 9.67 -18.92 -10.61
C GLN A 125 8.90 -18.10 -9.59
N ASP A 126 7.59 -17.92 -9.77
CA ASP A 126 6.73 -17.21 -8.82
C ASP A 126 6.81 -17.84 -7.42
N GLY A 127 6.94 -16.99 -6.41
CA GLY A 127 7.03 -17.37 -5.00
C GLY A 127 8.42 -17.80 -4.53
N GLN A 128 9.39 -17.94 -5.42
CA GLN A 128 10.77 -18.25 -5.04
C GLN A 128 11.49 -17.00 -4.51
N TRP A 129 12.30 -17.19 -3.46
CA TRP A 129 13.16 -16.13 -2.93
C TRP A 129 14.41 -15.97 -3.80
N ASP A 130 14.67 -14.74 -4.24
CA ASP A 130 15.90 -14.40 -4.93
C ASP A 130 16.94 -13.83 -3.94
N VAL A 131 18.05 -14.53 -3.80
CA VAL A 131 19.14 -14.14 -2.89
C VAL A 131 19.95 -12.93 -3.39
N ASN A 132 19.88 -12.59 -4.68
CA ASN A 132 20.65 -11.49 -5.25
C ASN A 132 19.98 -10.14 -4.97
N THR A 133 18.66 -10.07 -5.15
CA THR A 133 17.85 -8.88 -4.84
C THR A 133 17.27 -8.93 -3.43
N MET A 134 17.35 -10.10 -2.75
CA MET A 134 16.70 -10.34 -1.46
C MET A 134 15.20 -10.00 -1.50
N THR A 135 14.54 -10.48 -2.54
CA THR A 135 13.14 -10.16 -2.84
C THR A 135 12.46 -11.42 -3.37
N THR A 136 11.17 -11.55 -3.15
CA THR A 136 10.40 -12.65 -3.74
C THR A 136 10.25 -12.46 -5.24
N MET A 137 10.51 -13.51 -5.99
CA MET A 137 10.18 -13.54 -7.42
C MET A 137 8.68 -13.64 -7.61
N LEU A 138 8.12 -12.74 -8.38
CA LEU A 138 6.72 -12.77 -8.79
C LEU A 138 6.59 -12.14 -10.18
N THR A 139 5.86 -12.80 -11.08
CA THR A 139 5.56 -12.26 -12.40
C THR A 139 4.85 -10.92 -12.27
N PHE A 140 5.37 -9.91 -12.94
CA PHE A 140 4.83 -8.55 -12.94
C PHE A 140 3.33 -8.55 -13.33
N SER A 141 2.60 -7.68 -12.66
CA SER A 141 1.17 -7.52 -12.86
C SER A 141 0.80 -6.04 -12.76
N THR A 142 -0.17 -5.62 -13.56
CA THR A 142 -0.83 -4.31 -13.37
C THR A 142 -1.54 -4.26 -12.02
N ALA A 143 -1.93 -3.07 -11.56
CA ALA A 143 -2.70 -2.93 -10.33
C ALA A 143 -4.00 -3.75 -10.37
N ALA A 144 -4.73 -3.73 -11.48
CA ALA A 144 -5.92 -4.56 -11.69
C ALA A 144 -5.62 -6.05 -11.60
N GLY A 145 -4.56 -6.53 -12.26
CA GLY A 145 -4.14 -7.93 -12.18
C GLY A 145 -3.65 -8.35 -10.79
N TYR A 146 -3.04 -7.41 -10.03
CA TYR A 146 -2.68 -7.68 -8.64
C TYR A 146 -3.91 -7.75 -7.73
N ALA A 147 -4.93 -6.91 -7.95
CA ALA A 147 -6.21 -7.02 -7.26
C ALA A 147 -6.86 -8.41 -7.47
N ASP A 148 -6.81 -8.94 -8.69
CA ASP A 148 -7.28 -10.31 -8.98
C ASP A 148 -6.50 -11.38 -8.19
N ARG A 149 -5.17 -11.22 -8.07
CA ARG A 149 -4.33 -12.12 -7.24
C ARG A 149 -4.70 -12.06 -5.77
N VAL A 150 -4.96 -10.86 -5.23
CA VAL A 150 -5.40 -10.68 -3.83
C VAL A 150 -6.69 -11.44 -3.59
N MET A 151 -7.67 -11.27 -4.47
CA MET A 151 -8.97 -11.91 -4.34
C MET A 151 -8.88 -13.43 -4.45
N THR A 152 -8.19 -13.96 -5.47
CA THR A 152 -8.02 -15.39 -5.65
C THR A 152 -7.19 -16.05 -4.55
N GLY A 153 -6.19 -15.33 -4.02
CA GLY A 153 -5.37 -15.80 -2.90
C GLY A 153 -6.14 -15.83 -1.57
N LYS A 154 -6.99 -14.82 -1.32
CA LYS A 154 -7.77 -14.72 -0.08
C LYS A 154 -8.96 -15.67 -0.06
N TYR A 155 -9.53 -16.00 -1.22
CA TYR A 155 -10.72 -16.86 -1.37
C TYR A 155 -10.46 -18.02 -2.32
N PRO A 156 -9.55 -18.95 -1.99
CA PRO A 156 -9.20 -20.06 -2.86
C PRO A 156 -10.40 -21.00 -3.08
N GLY A 157 -10.66 -21.30 -4.34
CA GLY A 157 -11.77 -22.19 -4.73
C GLY A 157 -13.15 -21.54 -4.81
N VAL A 158 -13.29 -20.27 -4.42
CA VAL A 158 -14.51 -19.48 -4.63
C VAL A 158 -14.54 -18.98 -6.07
N LYS A 159 -15.69 -19.09 -6.74
CA LYS A 159 -15.89 -18.48 -8.07
C LYS A 159 -16.03 -16.97 -7.88
N ILE A 160 -15.06 -16.24 -8.38
CA ILE A 160 -14.99 -14.78 -8.33
C ILE A 160 -15.21 -14.23 -9.73
N THR A 161 -16.08 -13.25 -9.88
CA THR A 161 -16.34 -12.57 -11.14
C THR A 161 -16.04 -11.08 -10.96
N VAL A 162 -15.26 -10.49 -11.87
CA VAL A 162 -15.08 -9.04 -11.91
C VAL A 162 -16.42 -8.42 -12.28
N ALA A 163 -16.93 -7.56 -11.41
CA ALA A 163 -18.21 -6.88 -11.62
C ALA A 163 -17.98 -5.53 -12.32
N ASP A 164 -16.96 -4.80 -11.88
CA ASP A 164 -16.64 -3.47 -12.41
C ASP A 164 -15.18 -3.10 -12.11
N GLU A 165 -14.67 -2.16 -12.91
CA GLU A 165 -13.37 -1.52 -12.70
C GLU A 165 -13.58 0.00 -12.81
N ALA A 166 -13.21 0.74 -11.77
CA ALA A 166 -13.38 2.18 -11.75
C ALA A 166 -12.53 2.84 -12.84
N GLU A 167 -13.15 3.68 -13.64
CA GLU A 167 -12.42 4.50 -14.62
C GLU A 167 -11.59 5.57 -13.91
N ILE A 168 -10.32 5.68 -14.32
CA ILE A 168 -9.44 6.73 -13.81
C ILE A 168 -9.86 8.06 -14.45
N PRO A 169 -10.26 9.08 -13.66
CA PRO A 169 -10.58 10.39 -14.22
C PRO A 169 -9.40 10.99 -14.99
N PRO A 170 -9.63 11.79 -16.05
CA PRO A 170 -8.55 12.35 -16.88
C PRO A 170 -7.50 13.14 -16.08
N GLU A 171 -7.92 13.86 -15.03
CA GLU A 171 -7.01 14.59 -14.15
C GLU A 171 -6.11 13.64 -13.35
N ALA A 172 -6.66 12.53 -12.87
CA ALA A 172 -5.90 11.51 -12.17
C ALA A 172 -4.95 10.77 -13.12
N GLN A 173 -5.39 10.48 -14.35
CA GLN A 173 -4.51 9.87 -15.36
C GLN A 173 -3.32 10.79 -15.70
N ALA A 174 -3.54 12.09 -15.80
CA ALA A 174 -2.44 13.04 -16.01
C ALA A 174 -1.41 13.03 -14.86
N GLN A 175 -1.87 12.79 -13.64
CA GLN A 175 -0.97 12.64 -12.47
C GLN A 175 -0.21 11.31 -12.49
N VAL A 176 -0.89 10.20 -12.84
CA VAL A 176 -0.26 8.89 -13.07
C VAL A 176 0.87 9.03 -14.09
N ASP A 177 0.59 9.66 -15.24
CA ASP A 177 1.58 9.85 -16.30
C ASP A 177 2.74 10.76 -15.88
N ALA A 178 2.46 11.80 -15.10
CA ALA A 178 3.48 12.70 -14.56
C ALA A 178 4.37 11.98 -13.55
N HIS A 179 3.78 11.18 -12.66
CA HIS A 179 4.51 10.39 -11.67
C HIS A 179 5.38 9.32 -12.33
N THR A 180 4.85 8.60 -13.32
CA THR A 180 5.61 7.61 -14.10
C THR A 180 6.86 8.24 -14.74
N ARG A 181 6.71 9.43 -15.33
CA ARG A 181 7.86 10.18 -15.90
C ARG A 181 8.86 10.56 -14.82
N GLN A 182 8.39 11.07 -13.68
CA GLN A 182 9.25 11.43 -12.57
C GLN A 182 10.01 10.22 -12.03
N MET A 183 9.36 9.08 -11.91
CA MET A 183 9.98 7.81 -11.50
C MET A 183 11.11 7.42 -12.48
N TYR A 184 10.83 7.46 -13.79
CA TYR A 184 11.80 7.15 -14.83
C TYR A 184 13.03 8.06 -14.76
N ASP A 185 12.82 9.38 -14.69
CA ASP A 185 13.89 10.38 -14.63
C ASP A 185 14.75 10.20 -13.38
N GLN A 186 14.15 10.01 -12.22
CA GLN A 186 14.84 9.82 -10.94
C GLN A 186 15.69 8.53 -10.95
N MET A 187 15.13 7.43 -11.45
CA MET A 187 15.86 6.17 -11.50
C MET A 187 17.00 6.25 -12.52
N THR A 188 16.78 6.90 -13.68
CA THR A 188 17.81 7.12 -14.70
C THR A 188 18.95 7.97 -14.13
N GLU A 189 18.66 9.07 -13.42
CA GLU A 189 19.69 9.90 -12.75
C GLU A 189 20.46 9.07 -11.71
N LEU A 190 19.77 8.22 -10.97
CA LEU A 190 20.37 7.39 -9.94
C LEU A 190 21.41 6.41 -10.50
N VAL A 191 21.11 5.78 -11.65
CA VAL A 191 22.00 4.79 -12.26
C VAL A 191 23.00 5.40 -13.26
N ALA A 192 22.89 6.68 -13.59
CA ALA A 192 23.73 7.36 -14.59
C ALA A 192 25.25 7.26 -14.33
N GLY A 193 25.66 7.04 -13.07
CA GLY A 193 27.06 6.82 -12.69
C GLY A 193 27.54 5.38 -12.85
N ASP A 194 26.67 4.43 -13.16
CA ASP A 194 27.00 3.03 -13.38
C ASP A 194 26.77 2.68 -14.86
N GLY A 195 27.84 2.71 -15.63
CA GLY A 195 27.78 2.41 -17.07
C GLY A 195 27.36 0.97 -17.42
N THR A 196 27.04 0.15 -16.42
CA THR A 196 26.59 -1.24 -16.60
C THR A 196 25.08 -1.41 -16.46
N VAL A 197 24.37 -0.41 -15.94
CA VAL A 197 22.91 -0.46 -15.67
C VAL A 197 22.21 0.58 -16.52
N SER A 198 21.10 0.21 -17.15
CA SER A 198 20.13 1.11 -17.81
C SER A 198 18.73 0.92 -17.23
N VAL A 199 17.96 2.01 -17.23
CA VAL A 199 16.51 1.97 -17.01
C VAL A 199 15.85 1.92 -18.38
N ASP A 200 15.14 0.86 -18.67
CA ASP A 200 14.48 0.65 -19.96
C ASP A 200 13.07 1.26 -19.93
N ASP A 201 12.34 1.14 -18.80
CA ASP A 201 11.01 1.69 -18.62
C ASP A 201 10.69 1.89 -17.14
N ALA A 202 9.68 2.73 -16.87
CA ALA A 202 9.05 2.86 -15.56
C ALA A 202 7.53 2.80 -15.72
N PHE A 203 6.86 2.26 -14.72
CA PHE A 203 5.44 2.01 -14.76
C PHE A 203 4.82 2.34 -13.40
N PHE A 204 3.75 3.12 -13.41
CA PHE A 204 2.90 3.36 -12.26
C PHE A 204 1.46 3.15 -12.66
N ASP A 205 0.74 2.37 -11.88
CA ASP A 205 -0.65 2.01 -12.14
C ASP A 205 -1.44 1.96 -10.84
N VAL A 206 -2.72 2.31 -10.93
CA VAL A 206 -3.66 2.25 -9.82
C VAL A 206 -4.95 1.60 -10.29
N ALA A 207 -5.57 0.83 -9.43
CA ALA A 207 -6.86 0.21 -9.74
C ALA A 207 -7.75 0.16 -8.50
N GLN A 208 -9.04 0.39 -8.75
CA GLN A 208 -10.11 -0.03 -7.87
C GLN A 208 -11.02 -0.95 -8.66
N ARG A 209 -11.12 -2.20 -8.19
CA ARG A 209 -11.85 -3.25 -8.88
C ARG A 209 -12.87 -3.88 -7.97
N SER A 210 -14.10 -4.01 -8.43
CA SER A 210 -15.17 -4.68 -7.70
C SER A 210 -15.41 -6.09 -8.21
N TYR A 211 -15.82 -6.95 -7.30
CA TYR A 211 -16.02 -8.39 -7.55
C TYR A 211 -17.33 -8.85 -6.99
N GLU A 212 -17.90 -9.85 -7.66
CA GLU A 212 -19.06 -10.62 -7.18
C GLU A 212 -18.63 -12.05 -6.90
N MET A 213 -19.11 -12.57 -5.78
CA MET A 213 -18.85 -13.96 -5.38
C MET A 213 -19.96 -14.47 -4.49
N GLN A 214 -20.06 -15.80 -4.38
CA GLN A 214 -20.96 -16.44 -3.45
C GLN A 214 -20.18 -17.26 -2.42
N ILE A 215 -20.42 -17.00 -1.14
CA ILE A 215 -19.81 -17.73 -0.01
C ILE A 215 -20.94 -18.32 0.82
N ASP A 216 -20.95 -19.65 0.98
CA ASP A 216 -21.94 -20.38 1.74
C ASP A 216 -23.41 -20.07 1.36
N GLY A 217 -23.66 -19.80 0.07
CA GLY A 217 -24.98 -19.49 -0.48
C GLY A 217 -25.42 -18.03 -0.30
N VAL A 218 -24.58 -17.17 0.26
CA VAL A 218 -24.81 -15.72 0.37
C VAL A 218 -24.02 -15.00 -0.73
N ASP A 219 -24.67 -14.05 -1.41
CA ASP A 219 -24.03 -13.22 -2.43
C ASP A 219 -23.26 -12.08 -1.76
N TYR A 220 -21.99 -11.94 -2.09
CA TYR A 220 -21.08 -10.92 -1.62
C TYR A 220 -20.57 -10.04 -2.76
N ARG A 221 -20.28 -8.79 -2.42
CA ARG A 221 -19.44 -7.91 -3.23
C ARG A 221 -18.16 -7.58 -2.49
N ALA A 222 -17.04 -7.53 -3.23
CA ALA A 222 -15.77 -7.07 -2.69
C ALA A 222 -15.25 -5.91 -3.55
N VAL A 223 -14.45 -5.04 -2.93
CA VAL A 223 -13.68 -3.99 -3.62
C VAL A 223 -12.23 -4.12 -3.21
N VAL A 224 -11.33 -4.11 -4.17
CA VAL A 224 -9.89 -4.02 -3.94
C VAL A 224 -9.39 -2.74 -4.57
N THR A 225 -8.70 -1.92 -3.76
CA THR A 225 -7.99 -0.72 -4.21
C THR A 225 -6.51 -0.92 -3.98
N THR A 226 -5.69 -0.77 -5.02
CA THR A 226 -4.24 -0.98 -4.94
C THR A 226 -3.50 -0.15 -5.99
N ALA A 227 -2.20 -0.06 -5.84
CA ALA A 227 -1.29 0.53 -6.83
C ALA A 227 -0.09 -0.37 -7.07
N VAL A 228 0.56 -0.19 -8.19
CA VAL A 228 1.80 -0.88 -8.58
C VAL A 228 2.79 0.14 -9.11
N GLU A 229 4.02 0.08 -8.63
CA GLU A 229 5.17 0.83 -9.11
C GLU A 229 6.21 -0.14 -9.65
N ALA A 230 6.76 0.10 -10.84
CA ALA A 230 7.73 -0.81 -11.43
C ALA A 230 8.81 -0.07 -12.23
N TYR A 231 9.98 -0.69 -12.28
CA TYR A 231 11.09 -0.30 -13.15
C TYR A 231 11.56 -1.52 -13.92
N GLN A 232 11.55 -1.42 -15.23
CA GLN A 232 12.27 -2.37 -16.08
C GLN A 232 13.70 -1.91 -16.23
N MET A 233 14.64 -2.81 -15.97
CA MET A 233 16.06 -2.49 -15.94
C MET A 233 16.86 -3.57 -16.68
N THR A 234 17.93 -3.14 -17.32
CA THR A 234 18.92 -4.03 -17.94
C THR A 234 20.29 -3.77 -17.33
N GLN A 235 20.98 -4.85 -16.96
CA GLN A 235 22.36 -4.80 -16.48
C GLN A 235 23.26 -5.63 -17.38
N ASN A 236 24.34 -5.02 -17.86
CA ASN A 236 25.37 -5.66 -18.68
C ASN A 236 26.71 -5.53 -17.97
N MET A 237 27.32 -6.65 -17.63
CA MET A 237 28.63 -6.70 -16.99
C MET A 237 29.57 -7.50 -17.86
N ALA A 238 30.76 -6.96 -18.12
CA ALA A 238 31.82 -7.65 -18.87
C ALA A 238 33.16 -7.51 -18.13
N GLY A 239 33.92 -8.58 -18.02
CA GLY A 239 35.23 -8.59 -17.39
C GLY A 239 35.81 -10.01 -17.31
N ASP A 240 37.13 -10.13 -17.44
CA ASP A 240 37.87 -11.40 -17.32
C ASP A 240 37.30 -12.57 -18.15
N GLY A 241 36.77 -12.27 -19.35
CA GLY A 241 36.17 -13.25 -20.26
C GLY A 241 34.75 -13.66 -19.89
N LEU A 242 34.13 -13.01 -18.87
CA LEU A 242 32.74 -13.18 -18.50
C LEU A 242 31.87 -12.07 -19.09
N GLN A 243 30.73 -12.44 -19.66
CA GLN A 243 29.67 -11.53 -20.07
C GLN A 243 28.39 -11.93 -19.34
N VAL A 244 27.87 -11.04 -18.53
CA VAL A 244 26.60 -11.26 -17.82
C VAL A 244 25.59 -10.24 -18.32
N HIS A 245 24.46 -10.71 -18.76
CA HIS A 245 23.29 -9.92 -19.14
C HIS A 245 22.12 -10.28 -18.24
N ILE A 246 21.51 -9.25 -17.65
CA ILE A 246 20.34 -9.41 -16.80
C ILE A 246 19.31 -8.37 -17.23
N SER A 247 18.11 -8.82 -17.60
CA SER A 247 16.93 -7.96 -17.79
C SER A 247 15.86 -8.37 -16.78
N TYR A 248 15.34 -7.41 -16.05
CA TYR A 248 14.43 -7.68 -14.95
C TYR A 248 13.48 -6.51 -14.67
N ILE A 249 12.36 -6.80 -14.01
CA ILE A 249 11.41 -5.82 -13.48
C ILE A 249 11.48 -5.89 -11.96
N ILE A 250 11.82 -4.78 -11.30
CA ILE A 250 11.59 -4.59 -9.86
C ILE A 250 10.28 -3.85 -9.73
N TRP A 251 9.38 -4.36 -8.87
CA TRP A 251 8.10 -3.75 -8.71
C TRP A 251 7.59 -3.84 -7.27
N ASP A 252 6.87 -2.81 -6.87
CA ASP A 252 6.34 -2.63 -5.54
C ASP A 252 4.82 -2.50 -5.61
N VAL A 253 4.15 -2.97 -4.56
CA VAL A 253 2.74 -2.73 -4.27
C VAL A 253 2.70 -1.87 -3.02
N PRO A 254 2.49 -0.55 -3.13
CA PRO A 254 2.58 0.37 -2.01
C PRO A 254 1.53 0.13 -0.93
N PHE A 255 0.36 -0.37 -1.31
CA PHE A 255 -0.75 -0.70 -0.42
C PHE A 255 -1.77 -1.61 -1.09
N VAL A 256 -2.56 -2.29 -0.27
CA VAL A 256 -3.80 -2.96 -0.68
C VAL A 256 -4.88 -2.61 0.33
N TYR A 257 -6.02 -2.12 -0.15
CA TYR A 257 -7.24 -2.01 0.63
C TYR A 257 -8.27 -2.98 0.08
N LEU A 258 -8.97 -3.65 0.96
CA LEU A 258 -10.02 -4.61 0.62
C LEU A 258 -11.25 -4.34 1.48
N MET A 259 -12.42 -4.37 0.84
CA MET A 259 -13.72 -4.51 1.50
C MET A 259 -14.41 -5.76 0.97
N LEU A 260 -15.05 -6.51 1.86
CA LEU A 260 -16.01 -7.56 1.54
C LEU A 260 -17.29 -7.31 2.33
N THR A 261 -18.44 -7.37 1.68
CA THR A 261 -19.73 -7.13 2.30
C THR A 261 -20.83 -7.93 1.58
N PRO A 262 -21.94 -8.31 2.27
CA PRO A 262 -23.12 -8.82 1.58
C PRO A 262 -23.56 -7.88 0.46
N ALA A 263 -23.93 -8.43 -0.70
CA ALA A 263 -24.26 -7.62 -1.88
C ALA A 263 -25.40 -6.61 -1.63
N ALA A 264 -26.34 -6.94 -0.75
CA ALA A 264 -27.45 -6.06 -0.37
C ALA A 264 -27.03 -4.82 0.43
N GLU A 265 -25.82 -4.84 1.03
CA GLU A 265 -25.29 -3.79 1.89
C GLU A 265 -24.15 -2.98 1.25
N TYR A 266 -23.85 -3.30 -0.02
CA TYR A 266 -22.69 -2.76 -0.72
C TYR A 266 -22.66 -1.23 -0.74
N GLU A 267 -23.76 -0.57 -1.09
CA GLU A 267 -23.81 0.88 -1.22
C GLU A 267 -23.59 1.58 0.14
N ALA A 268 -24.16 1.02 1.22
CA ALA A 268 -23.95 1.55 2.57
C ALA A 268 -22.49 1.36 3.03
N ALA A 269 -21.88 0.22 2.72
CA ALA A 269 -20.50 -0.08 3.09
C ALA A 269 -19.47 0.75 2.31
N MET A 270 -19.82 1.26 1.11
CA MET A 270 -18.90 2.09 0.31
C MET A 270 -18.52 3.39 1.01
N GLY A 271 -19.46 4.05 1.72
CA GLY A 271 -19.12 5.25 2.49
C GLY A 271 -18.13 4.97 3.63
N GLU A 272 -18.29 3.85 4.33
CA GLU A 272 -17.35 3.38 5.35
C GLU A 272 -15.98 3.04 4.70
N TYR A 273 -16.00 2.41 3.53
CA TYR A 273 -14.78 2.03 2.80
C TYR A 273 -13.94 3.24 2.36
N GLU A 274 -14.58 4.30 1.89
CA GLU A 274 -13.87 5.52 1.55
C GLU A 274 -13.16 6.14 2.75
N LEU A 275 -13.86 6.26 3.89
CA LEU A 275 -13.25 6.75 5.12
C LEU A 275 -12.14 5.80 5.62
N PHE A 276 -12.34 4.48 5.47
CA PHE A 276 -11.33 3.49 5.77
C PHE A 276 -10.06 3.69 4.93
N VAL A 277 -10.18 3.82 3.60
CA VAL A 277 -9.04 4.03 2.70
C VAL A 277 -8.28 5.32 3.04
N LEU A 278 -8.99 6.40 3.31
CA LEU A 278 -8.39 7.71 3.61
C LEU A 278 -7.69 7.77 4.97
N ASN A 279 -8.17 7.02 5.97
CA ASN A 279 -7.72 7.16 7.35
C ASN A 279 -7.06 5.91 7.94
N THR A 280 -6.86 4.85 7.15
CA THR A 280 -6.17 3.63 7.60
C THR A 280 -4.79 3.55 6.96
N SER A 281 -3.76 3.42 7.79
CA SER A 281 -2.37 3.35 7.32
C SER A 281 -1.47 2.74 8.39
N ALA A 282 -0.28 2.31 7.97
CA ALA A 282 0.82 2.05 8.89
C ALA A 282 1.28 3.37 9.54
N SER A 283 1.75 3.33 10.78
CA SER A 283 2.34 4.49 11.46
C SER A 283 3.71 4.83 10.85
N ASP A 284 4.11 6.10 10.97
CA ASP A 284 5.47 6.52 10.58
C ASP A 284 6.53 5.80 11.41
N GLY A 285 6.25 5.54 12.69
CA GLY A 285 7.10 4.74 13.56
C GLY A 285 7.34 3.35 12.98
N PHE A 286 6.28 2.64 12.54
CA PHE A 286 6.38 1.35 11.86
C PHE A 286 7.19 1.45 10.56
N THR A 287 6.90 2.47 9.74
CA THR A 287 7.60 2.69 8.47
C THR A 287 9.10 2.95 8.68
N ASN A 288 9.45 3.81 9.64
CA ASN A 288 10.85 4.12 9.97
C ASN A 288 11.58 2.90 10.51
N ALA A 289 10.93 2.09 11.35
CA ALA A 289 11.50 0.85 11.85
C ALA A 289 11.72 -0.18 10.73
N CYS A 290 10.79 -0.30 9.78
CA CYS A 290 10.99 -1.13 8.58
C CYS A 290 12.23 -0.68 7.79
N MET A 291 12.43 0.63 7.60
CA MET A 291 13.62 1.16 6.91
C MET A 291 14.92 0.90 7.68
N GLN A 292 14.91 1.13 8.99
CA GLN A 292 16.08 0.85 9.85
C GLN A 292 16.43 -0.64 9.81
N LEU A 293 15.44 -1.50 9.91
CA LEU A 293 15.60 -2.93 9.86
C LEU A 293 16.10 -3.42 8.51
N SER A 294 15.57 -2.88 7.41
CA SER A 294 16.08 -3.14 6.06
C SER A 294 17.58 -2.86 5.96
N ASN A 295 18.04 -1.72 6.52
CA ASN A 295 19.46 -1.37 6.55
C ASN A 295 20.27 -2.35 7.42
N GLN A 296 19.78 -2.72 8.59
CA GLN A 296 20.47 -3.67 9.49
C GLN A 296 20.58 -5.05 8.85
N ILE A 297 19.52 -5.55 8.21
CA ILE A 297 19.53 -6.83 7.51
C ILE A 297 20.56 -6.79 6.38
N ARG A 298 20.55 -5.70 5.58
CA ARG A 298 21.50 -5.51 4.48
C ARG A 298 22.94 -5.54 4.98
N GLU A 299 23.27 -4.83 6.05
CA GLU A 299 24.57 -4.84 6.66
C GLU A 299 24.94 -6.23 7.20
N SER A 300 24.01 -6.91 7.87
CA SER A 300 24.22 -8.25 8.41
C SER A 300 24.44 -9.28 7.31
N VAL A 301 23.67 -9.23 6.23
CA VAL A 301 23.81 -10.15 5.07
C VAL A 301 25.12 -9.88 4.32
N ILE A 302 25.48 -8.61 4.09
CA ILE A 302 26.76 -8.24 3.47
C ILE A 302 27.93 -8.74 4.32
N ASN A 303 27.86 -8.58 5.64
CA ASN A 303 28.96 -8.90 6.55
C ASN A 303 29.02 -10.39 6.93
N SER A 304 27.88 -11.09 7.08
CA SER A 304 27.82 -12.46 7.57
C SER A 304 27.39 -13.50 6.54
N ARG A 305 26.82 -13.09 5.41
CA ARG A 305 26.17 -13.97 4.41
C ARG A 305 25.13 -14.93 5.02
N SER A 306 24.47 -14.51 6.12
CA SER A 306 23.53 -15.34 6.88
C SER A 306 22.13 -14.72 6.94
N LEU A 307 21.14 -15.40 6.34
CA LEU A 307 19.72 -15.03 6.45
C LEU A 307 19.16 -15.11 7.87
N ALA A 308 19.69 -16.04 8.70
CA ALA A 308 19.26 -16.21 10.10
C ALA A 308 19.55 -14.98 10.97
N ALA A 309 20.66 -14.26 10.70
CA ALA A 309 20.96 -12.99 11.36
C ALA A 309 19.95 -11.91 11.03
N GLY A 310 19.46 -11.89 9.77
CA GLY A 310 18.42 -10.96 9.33
C GLY A 310 17.08 -11.19 10.04
N GLU A 311 16.64 -12.44 10.17
CA GLU A 311 15.38 -12.77 10.85
C GLU A 311 15.39 -12.34 12.32
N THR A 312 16.50 -12.55 13.01
CA THR A 312 16.67 -12.13 14.42
C THR A 312 16.60 -10.60 14.53
N ALA A 313 17.25 -9.85 13.60
CA ALA A 313 17.18 -8.40 13.57
C ALA A 313 15.75 -7.88 13.31
N CYS A 314 14.98 -8.55 12.43
CA CYS A 314 13.57 -8.23 12.19
C CYS A 314 12.73 -8.27 13.47
N ARG A 315 12.81 -9.36 14.22
CA ARG A 315 12.05 -9.54 15.46
C ARG A 315 12.40 -8.50 16.52
N SER A 316 13.69 -8.17 16.65
CA SER A 316 14.16 -7.16 17.61
C SER A 316 13.73 -5.74 17.23
N GLY A 317 13.65 -5.44 15.93
CA GLY A 317 13.27 -4.11 15.43
C GLY A 317 11.82 -3.71 15.77
N VAL A 318 10.89 -4.68 15.72
CA VAL A 318 9.46 -4.40 16.02
C VAL A 318 9.24 -4.00 17.47
N GLN A 319 10.02 -4.53 18.40
CA GLN A 319 9.90 -4.20 19.83
C GLN A 319 10.32 -2.76 20.18
N GLY A 320 11.01 -2.07 19.26
CA GLY A 320 11.48 -0.69 19.42
C GLY A 320 10.64 0.37 18.70
N LEU A 321 9.45 0.02 18.18
CA LEU A 321 8.60 0.97 17.46
C LEU A 321 8.10 2.10 18.36
N THR A 322 8.31 3.33 17.92
CA THR A 322 7.79 4.54 18.55
C THR A 322 7.02 5.36 17.54
N GLU A 323 5.98 6.05 18.00
CA GLU A 323 5.22 6.99 17.15
C GLU A 323 6.11 8.20 16.84
N SER A 324 6.26 8.56 15.54
CA SER A 324 6.98 9.76 15.13
C SER A 324 6.01 10.91 14.85
N GLU A 325 6.47 12.16 14.97
CA GLU A 325 5.68 13.34 14.64
C GLU A 325 5.37 13.39 13.14
N TYR A 326 4.14 13.80 12.84
CA TYR A 326 3.53 13.83 11.52
C TYR A 326 4.06 15.00 10.67
N ASP A 327 4.38 14.78 9.39
CA ASP A 327 4.84 15.83 8.48
C ASP A 327 3.67 16.56 7.82
N TYR A 328 3.20 17.62 8.45
CA TYR A 328 2.03 18.44 8.12
C TYR A 328 2.10 19.11 6.72
N THR A 329 3.29 19.34 6.19
CA THR A 329 3.45 20.18 4.98
C THR A 329 3.14 19.42 3.67
N GLN A 330 3.38 18.11 3.65
CA GLN A 330 3.05 17.26 2.49
C GLN A 330 1.56 16.92 2.44
N GLU A 331 0.87 16.98 3.55
CA GLU A 331 -0.52 16.61 3.70
C GLU A 331 -1.46 17.61 3.01
N ARG A 332 -1.23 18.92 3.17
CA ARG A 332 -2.06 19.97 2.54
C ARG A 332 -2.08 19.93 1.02
N PHE A 333 -0.96 19.57 0.39
CA PHE A 333 -0.91 19.42 -1.07
C PHE A 333 -1.76 18.23 -1.52
N SER A 334 -1.81 17.20 -0.70
CA SER A 334 -2.62 16.03 -0.95
C SER A 334 -4.12 16.33 -0.84
N ASP A 335 -4.55 17.10 0.14
CA ASP A 335 -5.96 17.42 0.40
C ASP A 335 -6.58 18.23 -0.74
N TYR A 336 -5.83 19.17 -1.32
CA TYR A 336 -6.26 19.94 -2.50
C TYR A 336 -6.45 19.06 -3.75
N LEU A 337 -5.55 18.08 -3.96
CA LEU A 337 -5.59 17.24 -5.15
C LEU A 337 -6.73 16.21 -5.14
N PHE A 338 -7.26 15.85 -3.94
CA PHE A 338 -8.14 14.68 -3.78
C PHE A 338 -9.57 15.00 -3.47
N SER A 339 -9.97 16.28 -3.60
CA SER A 339 -11.32 16.64 -3.23
C SER A 339 -11.68 16.12 -1.82
N GLN A 340 -10.72 16.18 -0.90
CA GLN A 340 -10.89 15.84 0.49
C GLN A 340 -10.54 17.01 1.38
N ASP A 341 -11.15 17.06 2.54
CA ASP A 341 -10.93 18.05 3.56
C ASP A 341 -10.32 17.40 4.80
N ASP A 342 -9.39 18.11 5.42
CA ASP A 342 -8.80 17.73 6.69
C ASP A 342 -9.54 18.41 7.85
N TYR A 343 -9.87 17.64 8.87
CA TYR A 343 -10.56 18.08 10.09
C TYR A 343 -9.74 17.68 11.29
N THR A 344 -9.81 18.51 12.35
CA THR A 344 -9.23 18.15 13.66
C THR A 344 -10.31 17.59 14.57
N ALA A 345 -10.19 16.35 14.98
CA ALA A 345 -11.06 15.72 15.97
C ALA A 345 -10.80 16.30 17.38
N ALA A 346 -11.74 16.10 18.31
CA ALA A 346 -11.65 16.64 19.68
C ALA A 346 -10.41 16.19 20.46
N ASP A 347 -9.83 15.05 20.11
CA ASP A 347 -8.60 14.51 20.69
C ASP A 347 -7.31 14.99 19.98
N GLY A 348 -7.44 15.93 19.03
CA GLY A 348 -6.32 16.52 18.30
C GLY A 348 -5.84 15.72 17.09
N ARG A 349 -6.48 14.59 16.75
CA ARG A 349 -6.14 13.81 15.56
C ARG A 349 -6.67 14.46 14.29
N HIS A 350 -5.89 14.34 13.21
CA HIS A 350 -6.33 14.72 11.87
C HIS A 350 -7.15 13.60 11.23
N VAL A 351 -8.28 13.97 10.63
CA VAL A 351 -9.21 13.06 9.95
C VAL A 351 -9.52 13.62 8.57
N LYS A 352 -9.36 12.79 7.55
CA LYS A 352 -9.65 13.15 6.16
C LYS A 352 -11.04 12.66 5.78
N VAL A 353 -11.82 13.55 5.18
CA VAL A 353 -13.19 13.27 4.76
C VAL A 353 -13.37 13.73 3.32
N PRO A 354 -14.00 12.93 2.44
CA PRO A 354 -14.32 13.38 1.07
C PRO A 354 -15.10 14.68 1.09
N ASN A 355 -14.75 15.64 0.25
CA ASN A 355 -15.35 16.99 0.21
C ASN A 355 -16.83 17.00 -0.24
N ARG A 356 -17.37 15.86 -0.66
CA ARG A 356 -18.79 15.68 -0.95
C ARG A 356 -19.67 15.77 0.28
N TYR A 357 -19.11 15.58 1.49
CA TYR A 357 -19.83 15.74 2.74
C TYR A 357 -19.72 17.19 3.21
N ASP A 358 -20.86 17.86 3.32
CA ASP A 358 -20.92 19.27 3.75
C ASP A 358 -20.75 19.44 5.26
N TYR A 359 -21.02 18.38 6.03
CA TYR A 359 -21.01 18.40 7.49
C TYR A 359 -20.25 17.21 8.05
N VAL A 360 -19.29 17.51 8.93
CA VAL A 360 -18.50 16.52 9.64
C VAL A 360 -18.59 16.76 11.13
N TYR A 361 -18.92 15.73 11.89
CA TYR A 361 -19.08 15.79 13.33
C TYR A 361 -18.14 14.78 13.99
N GLY A 362 -17.68 15.09 15.21
CA GLY A 362 -16.85 14.21 16.02
C GLY A 362 -17.21 14.27 17.50
N ASP A 363 -16.82 13.23 18.24
CA ASP A 363 -16.95 13.16 19.69
C ASP A 363 -15.58 12.93 20.37
N GLU A 364 -15.58 12.98 21.72
CA GLU A 364 -14.38 12.75 22.53
C GLU A 364 -13.85 11.32 22.45
N MET A 365 -14.64 10.37 21.97
CA MET A 365 -14.23 8.96 21.79
C MET A 365 -13.56 8.72 20.42
N GLY A 366 -13.51 9.75 19.55
CA GLY A 366 -12.93 9.67 18.22
C GLY A 366 -13.87 9.12 17.15
N ASN A 367 -15.18 9.09 17.42
CA ASN A 367 -16.17 8.79 16.39
C ASN A 367 -16.28 9.97 15.42
N ILE A 368 -16.35 9.68 14.13
CA ILE A 368 -16.50 10.65 13.05
C ILE A 368 -17.76 10.31 12.28
N TYR A 369 -18.61 11.30 12.10
CA TYR A 369 -19.84 11.22 11.32
C TYR A 369 -19.80 12.26 10.21
N ALA A 370 -19.87 11.80 8.96
CA ALA A 370 -19.86 12.66 7.78
C ALA A 370 -21.22 12.55 7.06
N THR A 371 -21.82 13.68 6.70
CA THR A 371 -23.13 13.76 6.03
C THR A 371 -23.21 15.01 5.14
N ASP A 372 -24.05 15.00 4.13
CA ASP A 372 -24.43 16.15 3.33
C ASP A 372 -25.74 16.82 3.83
N ASN A 373 -26.35 16.26 4.87
CA ASN A 373 -27.60 16.78 5.42
C ASN A 373 -27.40 17.55 6.74
N ALA A 374 -27.59 18.86 6.71
CA ALA A 374 -27.46 19.75 7.87
C ALA A 374 -28.37 19.39 9.08
N LEU A 375 -29.44 18.64 8.85
CA LEU A 375 -30.38 18.23 9.91
C LEU A 375 -30.01 16.89 10.56
N ASP A 376 -29.06 16.21 10.00
CA ASP A 376 -28.64 14.88 10.45
C ASP A 376 -27.46 15.00 11.44
N VAL A 377 -27.75 15.56 12.60
CA VAL A 377 -26.74 15.78 13.65
C VAL A 377 -26.82 14.65 14.68
N PRO A 378 -25.78 13.80 14.82
CA PRO A 378 -25.78 12.73 15.82
C PRO A 378 -25.78 13.30 17.24
N GLN A 379 -26.52 12.65 18.14
CA GLN A 379 -26.57 13.07 19.54
C GLN A 379 -25.19 12.91 20.21
N GLY A 380 -24.69 13.99 20.80
CA GLY A 380 -23.42 13.98 21.54
C GLY A 380 -22.19 14.24 20.68
N MET A 381 -22.35 14.52 19.39
CA MET A 381 -21.26 14.92 18.51
C MET A 381 -21.22 16.43 18.31
N THR A 382 -20.02 16.96 18.07
CA THR A 382 -19.77 18.38 17.78
C THR A 382 -19.30 18.49 16.34
N GLN A 383 -19.79 19.48 15.62
CA GLN A 383 -19.29 19.77 14.26
C GLN A 383 -17.81 20.11 14.32
N LEU A 384 -17.03 19.44 13.50
CA LEU A 384 -15.59 19.65 13.39
C LEU A 384 -15.31 20.85 12.48
N GLU A 385 -14.27 21.59 12.81
CA GLU A 385 -13.78 22.68 11.96
C GLU A 385 -12.81 22.12 10.91
N ARG A 386 -13.01 22.60 9.68
CA ARG A 386 -12.14 22.29 8.56
C ARG A 386 -10.80 22.99 8.73
N ASN A 387 -9.71 22.26 8.59
CA ASN A 387 -8.36 22.84 8.62
C ASN A 387 -8.07 23.54 7.27
N HIS A 388 -7.70 24.81 7.32
CA HIS A 388 -7.42 25.65 6.14
C HIS A 388 -5.94 25.74 5.78
#